data_0d118b476ea459fe80a4ee8be8fd5a3d
#
_entry.id   0d118b476ea459fe80a4ee8be8fd5a3d
#
_cell.length_a   1.000
_cell.length_b   1.000
_cell.length_c   1.000
_cell.angle_alpha   90.00
_cell.angle_beta   90.00
_cell.angle_gamma   90.00
#
_symmetry.space_group_name_H-M   'P 1'
#
loop_
_entity.id
_entity.type
_entity.pdbx_description
1 polymer ?
#
loop_
_entity_poly.entity_id
_entity_poly.type
_entity_poly.pdbx_seq_one_letter_code
_entity_poly.pdbx_strand_id
1 'polypeptide(L)'
;MSPSTKKALFAVIFFASAGTFGWLQVADGEGSFPLLAYYAVLLINTFFSIRTLSAITPKNIVQTFFDIILAALYCALALSFSSVLLFSGISAGLFLVAIAKYVHLDRLIAMPKLLHRKIKINALGALLSLLAFGMAVFGSAGISAWMLCIVFSLANVYLLVLNPMYRLD
;
A
#
# COMPACT_ATOMS: atom_id res chain seq x y z
N MET A 1 7.47 2.01 24.06
CA MET A 1 6.89 1.93 22.71
C MET A 1 5.57 2.70 22.69
N SER A 2 5.40 3.67 21.78
CA SER A 2 4.18 4.50 21.71
C SER A 2 2.95 3.69 21.30
N PRO A 3 1.72 4.10 21.67
CA PRO A 3 0.49 3.43 21.25
C PRO A 3 0.34 3.34 19.73
N SER A 4 0.75 4.39 19.00
CA SER A 4 0.74 4.41 17.52
C SER A 4 1.71 3.39 16.91
N THR A 5 2.89 3.20 17.51
CA THR A 5 3.85 2.18 17.09
C THR A 5 3.32 0.76 17.33
N LYS A 6 2.64 0.52 18.48
CA LYS A 6 2.01 -0.78 18.75
C LYS A 6 0.92 -1.10 17.73
N LYS A 7 0.06 -0.11 17.39
CA LYS A 7 -0.98 -0.24 16.37
C LYS A 7 -0.40 -0.55 14.98
N ALA A 8 0.66 0.17 14.59
CA ALA A 8 1.35 -0.06 13.32
C ALA A 8 1.97 -1.45 13.24
N LEU A 9 2.63 -1.89 14.30
CA LEU A 9 3.26 -3.22 14.35
C LEU A 9 2.21 -4.33 14.27
N PHE A 10 1.13 -4.22 15.04
CA PHE A 10 0.04 -5.20 14.99
C PHE A 10 -0.57 -5.32 13.59
N ALA A 11 -0.86 -4.20 12.93
CA ALA A 11 -1.39 -4.21 11.57
C ALA A 11 -0.42 -4.87 10.57
N VAL A 12 0.88 -4.54 10.66
CA VAL A 12 1.88 -5.11 9.75
C VAL A 12 2.09 -6.60 10.00
N ILE A 13 2.12 -7.07 11.24
CA ILE A 13 2.20 -8.50 11.56
C ILE A 13 0.98 -9.24 10.99
N PHE A 14 -0.22 -8.70 11.18
CA PHE A 14 -1.45 -9.28 10.64
C PHE A 14 -1.39 -9.41 9.11
N PHE A 15 -1.02 -8.34 8.39
CA PHE A 15 -0.93 -8.38 6.93
C PHE A 15 0.25 -9.23 6.45
N ALA A 16 1.39 -9.25 7.15
CA ALA A 16 2.50 -10.13 6.83
C ALA A 16 2.11 -11.60 6.96
N SER A 17 1.33 -11.97 7.99
CA SER A 17 0.78 -13.33 8.14
C SER A 17 -0.14 -13.68 6.98
N ALA A 18 -1.02 -12.77 6.56
CA ALA A 18 -1.87 -12.96 5.38
C ALA A 18 -1.03 -13.12 4.10
N GLY A 19 0.03 -12.31 3.93
CA GLY A 19 0.96 -12.42 2.81
C GLY A 19 1.71 -13.75 2.78
N THR A 20 2.18 -14.22 3.93
CA THR A 20 2.84 -15.53 4.05
C THR A 20 1.86 -16.65 3.68
N PHE A 21 0.63 -16.59 4.18
CA PHE A 21 -0.40 -17.58 3.85
C PHE A 21 -0.71 -17.58 2.35
N GLY A 22 -0.90 -16.41 1.73
CA GLY A 22 -1.15 -16.30 0.29
C GLY A 22 0.04 -16.79 -0.54
N TRP A 23 1.26 -16.50 -0.11
CA TRP A 23 2.47 -16.95 -0.80
C TRP A 23 2.61 -18.48 -0.79
N LEU A 24 2.30 -19.14 0.31
CA LEU A 24 2.36 -20.59 0.43
C LEU A 24 1.37 -21.34 -0.50
N GLN A 25 0.38 -20.63 -1.06
CA GLN A 25 -0.58 -21.18 -2.01
C GLN A 25 -0.16 -21.02 -3.48
N VAL A 26 0.95 -20.33 -3.74
CA VAL A 26 1.44 -20.11 -5.11
C VAL A 26 2.22 -21.32 -5.58
N ALA A 27 1.74 -21.97 -6.66
CA ALA A 27 2.38 -23.16 -7.23
C ALA A 27 3.73 -22.82 -7.91
N ASP A 28 3.80 -21.67 -8.61
CA ASP A 28 4.97 -21.23 -9.36
C ASP A 28 5.54 -19.94 -8.73
N GLY A 29 6.55 -20.09 -7.87
CA GLY A 29 7.12 -18.98 -7.12
C GLY A 29 7.87 -17.92 -7.96
N GLU A 30 8.44 -18.32 -9.12
CA GLU A 30 9.29 -17.41 -9.91
C GLU A 30 8.55 -16.20 -10.47
N GLY A 31 7.38 -16.38 -11.07
CA GLY A 31 6.56 -15.30 -11.63
C GLY A 31 5.92 -14.41 -10.56
N SER A 32 5.77 -14.90 -9.35
CA SER A 32 5.10 -14.22 -8.23
C SER A 32 6.07 -13.49 -7.30
N PHE A 33 7.37 -13.77 -7.36
CA PHE A 33 8.38 -13.14 -6.51
C PHE A 33 8.36 -11.60 -6.53
N PRO A 34 8.25 -10.92 -7.70
CA PRO A 34 8.15 -9.47 -7.73
C PRO A 34 6.92 -8.93 -6.98
N LEU A 35 5.81 -9.68 -6.99
CA LEU A 35 4.58 -9.29 -6.29
C LEU A 35 4.75 -9.40 -4.77
N LEU A 36 5.42 -10.45 -4.30
CA LEU A 36 5.75 -10.61 -2.88
C LEU A 36 6.69 -9.49 -2.42
N ALA A 37 7.71 -9.16 -3.20
CA ALA A 37 8.64 -8.08 -2.89
C ALA A 37 7.93 -6.72 -2.85
N TYR A 38 7.06 -6.44 -3.82
CA TYR A 38 6.19 -5.26 -3.82
C TYR A 38 5.34 -5.19 -2.54
N TYR A 39 4.69 -6.30 -2.18
CA TYR A 39 3.85 -6.37 -0.99
C TYR A 39 4.63 -6.11 0.29
N ALA A 40 5.84 -6.65 0.42
CA ALA A 40 6.72 -6.40 1.56
C ALA A 40 7.08 -4.90 1.67
N VAL A 41 7.44 -4.26 0.57
CA VAL A 41 7.72 -2.81 0.53
C VAL A 41 6.47 -1.99 0.88
N LEU A 42 5.29 -2.42 0.41
CA LEU A 42 4.02 -1.80 0.74
C LEU A 42 3.74 -1.88 2.26
N LEU A 43 4.04 -3.01 2.90
CA LEU A 43 3.89 -3.16 4.36
C LEU A 43 4.85 -2.24 5.14
N ILE A 44 6.09 -2.07 4.68
CA ILE A 44 7.04 -1.12 5.27
C ILE A 44 6.47 0.31 5.21
N ASN A 45 5.99 0.74 4.06
CA ASN A 45 5.36 2.05 3.91
C ASN A 45 4.11 2.20 4.81
N THR A 46 3.32 1.14 4.91
CA THR A 46 2.13 1.09 5.76
C THR A 46 2.48 1.23 7.23
N PHE A 47 3.56 0.60 7.69
CA PHE A 47 4.06 0.75 9.05
C PHE A 47 4.30 2.23 9.39
N PHE A 48 5.09 2.92 8.57
CA PHE A 48 5.39 4.35 8.78
C PHE A 48 4.14 5.21 8.69
N SER A 49 3.25 4.90 7.73
CA SER A 49 1.97 5.60 7.57
C SER A 49 1.08 5.50 8.81
N ILE A 50 0.84 4.28 9.31
CA ILE A 50 0.02 4.06 10.51
C ILE A 50 0.68 4.68 11.74
N ARG A 51 1.99 4.49 11.92
CA ARG A 51 2.74 5.05 13.06
C ARG A 51 2.58 6.56 13.15
N THR A 52 2.67 7.27 12.01
CA THR A 52 2.59 8.74 11.97
C THR A 52 1.15 9.23 12.02
N LEU A 53 0.29 8.71 11.14
CA LEU A 53 -1.06 9.25 10.97
C LEU A 53 -2.04 8.82 12.06
N SER A 54 -1.87 7.64 12.67
CA SER A 54 -2.80 7.20 13.71
C SER A 54 -2.77 8.06 14.98
N ALA A 55 -1.69 8.83 15.19
CA ALA A 55 -1.58 9.76 16.30
C ALA A 55 -2.44 11.04 16.12
N ILE A 56 -2.69 11.41 14.86
CA ILE A 56 -3.36 12.67 14.48
C ILE A 56 -4.74 12.46 13.86
N THR A 57 -5.07 11.21 13.49
CA THR A 57 -6.36 10.90 12.86
C THR A 57 -7.48 10.89 13.91
N PRO A 58 -8.53 11.72 13.75
CA PRO A 58 -9.67 11.69 14.65
C PRO A 58 -10.43 10.37 14.51
N LYS A 59 -10.92 9.84 15.64
CA LYS A 59 -11.73 8.63 15.66
C LYS A 59 -13.15 8.98 15.22
N ASN A 60 -13.54 8.59 14.01
CA ASN A 60 -14.90 8.69 13.52
C ASN A 60 -15.28 7.48 12.66
N ILE A 61 -16.58 7.29 12.43
CA ILE A 61 -17.14 6.16 11.68
C ILE A 61 -16.57 6.10 10.25
N VAL A 62 -16.45 7.24 9.59
CA VAL A 62 -15.98 7.32 8.19
C VAL A 62 -14.51 6.87 8.09
N GLN A 63 -13.65 7.29 9.02
CA GLN A 63 -12.25 6.83 9.05
C GLN A 63 -12.16 5.33 9.35
N THR A 64 -13.00 4.83 10.26
CA THR A 64 -13.07 3.39 10.56
C THR A 64 -13.52 2.59 9.33
N PHE A 65 -14.48 3.09 8.57
CA PHE A 65 -14.96 2.46 7.33
C PHE A 65 -13.82 2.37 6.29
N PHE A 66 -13.07 3.46 6.06
CA PHE A 66 -11.90 3.41 5.19
C PHE A 66 -10.83 2.43 5.68
N ASP A 67 -10.58 2.37 6.99
CA ASP A 67 -9.61 1.43 7.58
C ASP A 67 -10.02 -0.02 7.33
N ILE A 68 -11.30 -0.36 7.44
CA ILE A 68 -11.84 -1.70 7.17
C ILE A 68 -11.66 -2.06 5.69
N ILE A 69 -12.04 -1.15 4.77
CA ILE A 69 -11.89 -1.40 3.32
C ILE A 69 -10.41 -1.59 2.97
N LEU A 70 -9.52 -0.73 3.47
CA LEU A 70 -8.10 -0.88 3.24
C LEU A 70 -7.58 -2.21 3.78
N ALA A 71 -7.99 -2.63 4.97
CA ALA A 71 -7.60 -3.92 5.54
C ALA A 71 -8.07 -5.09 4.65
N ALA A 72 -9.30 -5.05 4.16
CA ALA A 72 -9.82 -6.04 3.23
C ALA A 72 -9.01 -6.08 1.92
N LEU A 73 -8.65 -4.93 1.36
CA LEU A 73 -7.82 -4.85 0.15
C LEU A 73 -6.39 -5.36 0.37
N TYR A 74 -5.78 -5.14 1.55
CA TYR A 74 -4.48 -5.74 1.89
C TYR A 74 -4.56 -7.28 1.93
N CYS A 75 -5.61 -7.84 2.52
CA CYS A 75 -5.83 -9.28 2.53
C CYS A 75 -6.10 -9.83 1.12
N ALA A 76 -6.92 -9.15 0.33
CA ALA A 76 -7.18 -9.54 -1.06
C ALA A 76 -5.90 -9.51 -1.92
N LEU A 77 -5.05 -8.49 -1.72
CA LEU A 77 -3.75 -8.38 -2.38
C LEU A 77 -2.83 -9.55 -2.00
N ALA A 78 -2.79 -9.92 -0.72
CA ALA A 78 -2.03 -11.07 -0.23
C ALA A 78 -2.47 -12.39 -0.87
N LEU A 79 -3.75 -12.56 -1.15
CA LEU A 79 -4.31 -13.76 -1.78
C LEU A 79 -4.22 -13.76 -3.32
N SER A 80 -3.71 -12.70 -3.93
CA SER A 80 -3.66 -12.54 -5.40
C SER A 80 -2.27 -12.72 -6.01
N PHE A 81 -1.29 -13.25 -5.28
CA PHE A 81 0.08 -13.46 -5.78
C PHE A 81 0.19 -14.38 -7.00
N SER A 82 -0.80 -15.25 -7.24
CA SER A 82 -0.84 -16.12 -8.43
C SER A 82 -1.25 -15.40 -9.71
N SER A 83 -1.75 -14.15 -9.63
CA SER A 83 -2.28 -13.41 -10.79
C SER A 83 -1.83 -11.95 -10.77
N VAL A 84 -0.91 -11.59 -11.66
CA VAL A 84 -0.45 -10.21 -11.83
C VAL A 84 -1.62 -9.27 -12.17
N LEU A 85 -2.60 -9.75 -12.94
CA LEU A 85 -3.78 -9.00 -13.32
C LEU A 85 -4.62 -8.64 -12.09
N LEU A 86 -4.98 -9.63 -11.27
CA LEU A 86 -5.76 -9.40 -10.05
C LEU A 86 -4.98 -8.53 -9.06
N PHE A 87 -3.69 -8.84 -8.85
CA PHE A 87 -2.83 -8.11 -7.94
C PHE A 87 -2.74 -6.63 -8.30
N SER A 88 -2.46 -6.30 -9.56
CA SER A 88 -2.36 -4.90 -10.01
C SER A 88 -3.69 -4.17 -9.97
N GLY A 89 -4.81 -4.83 -10.29
CA GLY A 89 -6.15 -4.27 -10.16
C GLY A 89 -6.53 -3.95 -8.71
N ILE A 90 -6.28 -4.89 -7.78
CA ILE A 90 -6.52 -4.68 -6.34
C ILE A 90 -5.59 -3.60 -5.80
N SER A 91 -4.32 -3.57 -6.24
CA SER A 91 -3.36 -2.53 -5.86
C SER A 91 -3.83 -1.13 -6.29
N ALA A 92 -4.35 -0.99 -7.51
CA ALA A 92 -4.96 0.26 -7.96
C ALA A 92 -6.13 0.68 -7.07
N GLY A 93 -7.05 -0.25 -6.77
CA GLY A 93 -8.18 -0.02 -5.86
C GLY A 93 -7.72 0.42 -4.46
N LEU A 94 -6.68 -0.22 -3.91
CA LEU A 94 -6.10 0.13 -2.62
C LEU A 94 -5.62 1.59 -2.59
N PHE A 95 -4.88 2.03 -3.62
CA PHE A 95 -4.42 3.42 -3.69
C PHE A 95 -5.56 4.41 -3.88
N LEU A 96 -6.59 4.08 -4.68
CA LEU A 96 -7.77 4.94 -4.86
C LEU A 96 -8.55 5.11 -3.54
N VAL A 97 -8.76 4.05 -2.78
CA VAL A 97 -9.38 4.12 -1.45
C VAL A 97 -8.51 4.92 -0.48
N ALA A 98 -7.18 4.75 -0.54
CA ALA A 98 -6.26 5.54 0.27
C ALA A 98 -6.32 7.04 -0.09
N ILE A 99 -6.44 7.41 -1.37
CA ILE A 99 -6.66 8.79 -1.79
C ILE A 99 -7.94 9.34 -1.18
N ALA A 100 -9.06 8.62 -1.32
CA ALA A 100 -10.35 9.05 -0.77
C ALA A 100 -10.28 9.27 0.75
N LYS A 101 -9.62 8.35 1.47
CA LYS A 101 -9.35 8.49 2.90
C LYS A 101 -8.57 9.76 3.23
N TYR A 102 -7.47 10.04 2.50
CA TYR A 102 -6.64 11.21 2.79
C TYR A 102 -7.28 12.52 2.38
N VAL A 103 -8.06 12.55 1.30
CA VAL A 103 -8.90 13.71 0.93
C VAL A 103 -9.94 14.01 2.02
N HIS A 104 -10.58 12.97 2.56
CA HIS A 104 -11.50 13.15 3.68
C HIS A 104 -10.77 13.64 4.94
N LEU A 105 -9.58 13.09 5.24
CA LEU A 105 -8.78 13.48 6.39
C LEU A 105 -8.27 14.93 6.30
N ASP A 106 -7.94 15.40 5.10
CA ASP A 106 -7.47 16.77 4.85
C ASP A 106 -8.50 17.84 5.23
N ARG A 107 -9.80 17.46 5.20
CA ARG A 107 -10.90 18.33 5.66
C ARG A 107 -11.06 18.35 7.19
N LEU A 108 -10.45 17.42 7.90
CA LEU A 108 -10.62 17.25 9.34
C LEU A 108 -9.43 17.73 10.17
N ILE A 109 -8.24 17.76 9.58
CA ILE A 109 -7.00 18.11 10.30
C ILE A 109 -6.17 19.13 9.52
N ALA A 110 -5.58 20.07 10.24
CA ALA A 110 -4.77 21.14 9.67
C ALA A 110 -3.31 20.70 9.40
N MET A 111 -3.12 19.66 8.56
CA MET A 111 -1.78 19.22 8.11
C MET A 111 -1.70 19.10 6.58
N PRO A 112 -1.97 20.17 5.83
CA PRO A 112 -2.14 20.09 4.38
C PRO A 112 -0.88 19.59 3.66
N LYS A 113 0.32 19.99 4.09
CA LYS A 113 1.58 19.59 3.42
C LYS A 113 1.78 18.07 3.41
N LEU A 114 1.59 17.39 4.54
CA LEU A 114 1.73 15.94 4.65
C LEU A 114 0.65 15.22 3.85
N LEU A 115 -0.61 15.63 3.99
CA LEU A 115 -1.74 14.96 3.35
C LEU A 115 -1.74 15.16 1.83
N HIS A 116 -1.50 16.35 1.32
CA HIS A 116 -1.36 16.60 -0.13
C HIS A 116 -0.21 15.77 -0.73
N ARG A 117 0.93 15.65 -0.02
CA ARG A 117 2.02 14.80 -0.45
C ARG A 117 1.60 13.33 -0.49
N LYS A 118 0.86 12.85 0.53
CA LYS A 118 0.30 11.49 0.58
C LYS A 118 -0.67 11.23 -0.57
N ILE A 119 -1.58 12.16 -0.86
CA ILE A 119 -2.53 12.06 -1.96
C ILE A 119 -1.79 11.93 -3.30
N LYS A 120 -0.80 12.78 -3.57
CA LYS A 120 0.01 12.73 -4.80
C LYS A 120 0.73 11.38 -4.96
N ILE A 121 1.34 10.87 -3.89
CA ILE A 121 2.06 9.60 -3.92
C ILE A 121 1.11 8.43 -4.18
N ASN A 122 -0.06 8.41 -3.52
CA ASN A 122 -1.06 7.38 -3.78
C ASN A 122 -1.64 7.50 -5.21
N ALA A 123 -1.78 8.70 -5.76
CA ALA A 123 -2.19 8.88 -7.16
C ALA A 123 -1.17 8.31 -8.14
N LEU A 124 0.13 8.52 -7.89
CA LEU A 124 1.20 7.89 -8.67
C LEU A 124 1.20 6.37 -8.50
N GLY A 125 0.96 5.86 -7.28
CA GLY A 125 0.81 4.43 -7.03
C GLY A 125 -0.37 3.82 -7.77
N ALA A 126 -1.53 4.50 -7.79
CA ALA A 126 -2.70 4.08 -8.54
C ALA A 126 -2.42 4.04 -10.06
N LEU A 127 -1.79 5.09 -10.59
CA LEU A 127 -1.40 5.16 -12.00
C LEU A 127 -0.45 4.02 -12.37
N LEU A 128 0.60 3.78 -11.59
CA LEU A 128 1.54 2.69 -11.80
C LEU A 128 0.84 1.34 -11.80
N SER A 129 -0.09 1.12 -10.85
CA SER A 129 -0.84 -0.13 -10.75
C SER A 129 -1.79 -0.32 -11.93
N LEU A 130 -2.43 0.76 -12.43
CA LEU A 130 -3.28 0.71 -13.63
C LEU A 130 -2.46 0.45 -14.91
N LEU A 131 -1.27 1.03 -15.04
CA LEU A 131 -0.35 0.71 -16.13
C LEU A 131 0.08 -0.76 -16.09
N ALA A 132 0.41 -1.27 -14.92
CA ALA A 132 0.76 -2.68 -14.73
C ALA A 132 -0.42 -3.61 -15.07
N PHE A 133 -1.63 -3.24 -14.66
CA PHE A 133 -2.86 -3.94 -15.02
C PHE A 133 -3.06 -3.99 -16.55
N GLY A 134 -2.94 -2.84 -17.23
CA GLY A 134 -3.04 -2.76 -18.67
C GLY A 134 -2.01 -3.66 -19.39
N MET A 135 -0.73 -3.59 -18.96
CA MET A 135 0.32 -4.45 -19.53
C MET A 135 0.04 -5.94 -19.30
N ALA A 136 -0.50 -6.32 -18.13
CA ALA A 136 -0.87 -7.71 -17.85
C ALA A 136 -2.03 -8.19 -18.75
N VAL A 137 -3.02 -7.33 -19.05
CA VAL A 137 -4.11 -7.61 -20.01
C VAL A 137 -3.56 -7.91 -21.40
N PHE A 138 -2.54 -7.16 -21.85
CA PHE A 138 -1.89 -7.35 -23.16
C PHE A 138 -0.83 -8.46 -23.17
N GLY A 139 -0.82 -9.36 -22.20
CA GLY A 139 0.04 -10.55 -22.18
C GLY A 139 1.46 -10.34 -21.65
N SER A 140 1.79 -9.15 -21.14
CA SER A 140 3.13 -8.82 -20.60
C SER A 140 3.19 -8.93 -19.07
N ALA A 141 2.58 -9.96 -18.49
CA ALA A 141 2.42 -10.10 -17.04
C ALA A 141 3.75 -10.10 -16.27
N GLY A 142 4.76 -10.83 -16.73
CA GLY A 142 6.09 -10.87 -16.08
C GLY A 142 6.77 -9.51 -16.04
N ILE A 143 6.79 -8.79 -17.18
CA ILE A 143 7.38 -7.45 -17.26
C ILE A 143 6.61 -6.47 -16.36
N SER A 144 5.28 -6.57 -16.37
CA SER A 144 4.39 -5.77 -15.53
C SER A 144 4.68 -5.97 -14.04
N ALA A 145 4.85 -7.20 -13.58
CA ALA A 145 5.15 -7.51 -12.18
C ALA A 145 6.49 -6.90 -11.74
N TRP A 146 7.55 -7.05 -12.56
CA TRP A 146 8.86 -6.47 -12.27
C TRP A 146 8.85 -4.94 -12.30
N MET A 147 8.18 -4.33 -13.29
CA MET A 147 8.01 -2.88 -13.36
C MET A 147 7.33 -2.34 -12.10
N LEU A 148 6.22 -2.98 -11.69
CA LEU A 148 5.48 -2.60 -10.49
C LEU A 148 6.38 -2.66 -9.25
N CYS A 149 7.13 -3.77 -9.08
CA CYS A 149 8.02 -3.99 -7.96
C CYS A 149 9.17 -2.96 -7.93
N ILE A 150 9.90 -2.80 -9.03
CA ILE A 150 11.10 -1.95 -9.09
C ILE A 150 10.72 -0.48 -8.89
N VAL A 151 9.77 0.02 -9.66
CA VAL A 151 9.37 1.44 -9.59
C VAL A 151 8.82 1.79 -8.21
N PHE A 152 7.98 0.91 -7.64
CA PHE A 152 7.43 1.13 -6.32
C PHE A 152 8.49 1.07 -5.22
N SER A 153 9.44 0.13 -5.31
CA SER A 153 10.55 0.01 -4.36
C SER A 153 11.45 1.24 -4.40
N LEU A 154 11.85 1.70 -5.59
CA LEU A 154 12.66 2.92 -5.74
C LEU A 154 11.94 4.15 -5.20
N ALA A 155 10.64 4.29 -5.49
CA ALA A 155 9.83 5.38 -4.93
C ALA A 155 9.79 5.35 -3.40
N ASN A 156 9.66 4.16 -2.79
CA ASN A 156 9.66 4.02 -1.33
C ASN A 156 11.04 4.30 -0.71
N VAL A 157 12.14 3.87 -1.31
CA VAL A 157 13.50 4.23 -0.88
C VAL A 157 13.66 5.76 -0.90
N TYR A 158 13.24 6.41 -1.98
CA TYR A 158 13.28 7.87 -2.06
C TYR A 158 12.47 8.54 -0.95
N LEU A 159 11.24 8.07 -0.70
CA LEU A 159 10.29 8.68 0.23
C LEU A 159 10.55 8.37 1.71
N LEU A 160 11.22 7.27 2.00
CA LEU A 160 11.49 6.86 3.39
C LEU A 160 12.92 7.23 3.82
N VAL A 161 13.88 7.25 2.89
CA VAL A 161 15.31 7.43 3.20
C VAL A 161 15.82 8.79 2.72
N LEU A 162 15.69 9.09 1.42
CA LEU A 162 16.32 10.29 0.83
C LEU A 162 15.53 11.57 1.11
N ASN A 163 14.21 11.52 1.04
CA ASN A 163 13.33 12.64 1.31
C ASN A 163 12.19 12.21 2.25
N PRO A 164 12.50 11.97 3.54
CA PRO A 164 11.60 11.32 4.46
C PRO A 164 10.29 12.09 4.62
N MET A 165 9.19 11.42 4.22
CA MET A 165 7.85 11.99 4.21
C MET A 165 7.23 12.05 5.62
N TYR A 166 7.67 11.17 6.53
CA TYR A 166 7.07 10.99 7.84
C TYR A 166 7.81 11.74 8.97
N ARG A 167 8.65 12.70 8.65
CA ARG A 167 9.16 13.65 9.63
C ARG A 167 8.09 14.72 9.87
N LEU A 168 7.64 14.82 11.11
CA LEU A 168 6.81 15.91 11.61
C LEU A 168 7.79 16.95 12.13
N ASP A 169 8.25 17.86 11.26
CA ASP A 169 9.01 19.05 11.65
C ASP A 169 8.03 20.19 11.97
#